data_ea41c8380a1c2aad34fbac1319104656
#
_entry.id   ea41c8380a1c2aad34fbac1319104656
#
_cell.length_a   1.000
_cell.length_b   1.000
_cell.length_c   1.000
_cell.angle_alpha   90.00
_cell.angle_beta   90.00
_cell.angle_gamma   90.00
#
_symmetry.space_group_name_H-M   'P 1'
#
loop_
_entity.id
_entity.type
_entity.pdbx_description
1 polymer ?
#
loop_
_entity_poly.entity_id
_entity_poly.type
_entity_poly.pdbx_seq_one_letter_code
_entity_poly.pdbx_strand_id
1 'polypeptide(L)'
;KTIKAVGFDEPTLTWMAEMDLVEDSAYQGALVIVCDTANTARIDDKRYSQGDFLIKIDHHPNDDVYGDLSWVDTSSSSASEMITLFAQTTQLALSDRAAELLFAGIVGDTGRFLYPSTTARTLRLAAYLREHNFDFAALTRKMDTMSYKIAKLQGYIYDHLEVDENGAARVILSQEILKRFNVTDAETAAIVGAPGRIDSVSLWGIFVEQADGHYRVRLRSKIHPIN
;
A
#
# COMPACT_ATOMS: atom_id res chain seq x y z
N LYS A 1 0.20 17.80 23.62
CA LYS A 1 -0.20 17.86 22.20
C LYS A 1 -0.93 16.57 21.87
N THR A 2 -2.07 16.64 21.20
CA THR A 2 -2.83 15.49 20.73
C THR A 2 -2.40 15.19 19.31
N ILE A 3 -2.17 13.92 18.99
CA ILE A 3 -1.89 13.43 17.62
C ILE A 3 -3.11 12.65 17.17
N LYS A 4 -3.52 12.86 15.93
CA LYS A 4 -4.63 12.17 15.28
C LYS A 4 -4.19 11.63 13.93
N ALA A 5 -4.59 10.40 13.61
CA ALA A 5 -4.43 9.81 12.30
C ALA A 5 -5.79 9.79 11.60
N VAL A 6 -5.91 10.49 10.48
CA VAL A 6 -7.19 10.66 9.76
C VAL A 6 -7.05 10.17 8.32
N GLY A 7 -8.11 9.60 7.79
CA GLY A 7 -8.16 9.05 6.44
C GLY A 7 -9.25 8.01 6.31
N PHE A 8 -9.18 7.21 5.26
CA PHE A 8 -10.10 6.10 5.04
C PHE A 8 -9.62 4.84 5.77
N ASP A 9 -10.52 4.20 6.49
CA ASP A 9 -10.27 2.88 7.09
C ASP A 9 -10.28 1.80 5.99
N GLU A 10 -9.12 1.45 5.48
CA GLU A 10 -9.00 0.32 4.55
C GLU A 10 -9.32 -0.99 5.29
N PRO A 11 -10.42 -1.69 4.94
CA PRO A 11 -10.89 -2.84 5.71
C PRO A 11 -9.86 -3.97 5.86
N THR A 12 -8.93 -4.06 4.92
CA THR A 12 -7.87 -5.08 4.96
C THR A 12 -6.73 -4.71 5.92
N LEU A 13 -6.66 -3.46 6.38
CA LEU A 13 -5.61 -2.91 7.24
C LEU A 13 -6.07 -2.50 8.64
N THR A 14 -7.38 -2.52 8.94
CA THR A 14 -7.92 -2.12 10.26
C THR A 14 -7.36 -2.93 11.42
N TRP A 15 -6.85 -4.13 11.15
CA TRP A 15 -6.15 -4.94 12.16
C TRP A 15 -4.81 -4.33 12.61
N MET A 16 -4.24 -3.44 11.81
CA MET A 16 -3.04 -2.68 12.19
C MET A 16 -3.38 -1.44 13.00
N ALA A 17 -4.29 -0.61 12.51
CA ALA A 17 -4.80 0.57 13.18
C ALA A 17 -6.12 1.01 12.54
N GLU A 18 -6.95 1.69 13.30
CA GLU A 18 -8.14 2.39 12.82
C GLU A 18 -7.85 3.89 12.79
N MET A 19 -8.48 4.62 11.86
CA MET A 19 -8.34 6.06 11.76
C MET A 19 -9.18 6.78 12.82
N ASP A 20 -8.69 7.92 13.27
CA ASP A 20 -9.44 8.77 14.21
C ASP A 20 -10.58 9.52 13.49
N LEU A 21 -11.72 9.57 14.12
CA LEU A 21 -12.78 10.50 13.72
C LEU A 21 -12.52 11.85 14.39
N VAL A 22 -12.46 12.90 13.59
CA VAL A 22 -12.20 14.27 14.08
C VAL A 22 -13.19 15.27 13.51
N GLU A 23 -13.53 16.28 14.32
CA GLU A 23 -14.31 17.43 13.89
C GLU A 23 -13.42 18.40 13.08
N ASP A 24 -14.04 19.27 12.28
CA ASP A 24 -13.32 20.27 11.44
C ASP A 24 -12.44 21.18 12.30
N SER A 25 -12.86 21.49 13.53
CA SER A 25 -12.08 22.31 14.45
C SER A 25 -10.73 21.70 14.85
N ALA A 26 -10.53 20.39 14.66
CA ALA A 26 -9.26 19.72 14.95
C ALA A 26 -8.12 20.18 14.03
N TYR A 27 -8.45 20.72 12.87
CA TYR A 27 -7.47 21.26 11.92
C TYR A 27 -6.99 22.67 12.26
N GLN A 28 -7.75 23.43 13.05
CA GLN A 28 -7.40 24.81 13.44
C GLN A 28 -6.14 24.79 14.34
N GLY A 29 -5.09 25.49 13.92
CA GLY A 29 -3.80 25.50 14.60
C GLY A 29 -3.02 24.20 14.47
N ALA A 30 -3.45 23.26 13.64
CA ALA A 30 -2.81 21.97 13.50
C ALA A 30 -1.64 22.01 12.51
N LEU A 31 -0.59 21.24 12.85
CA LEU A 31 0.37 20.76 11.87
C LEU A 31 -0.24 19.51 11.21
N VAL A 32 -0.45 19.57 9.90
CA VAL A 32 -0.91 18.44 9.10
C VAL A 32 0.29 17.79 8.42
N ILE A 33 0.38 16.47 8.50
CA ILE A 33 1.41 15.69 7.82
C ILE A 33 0.69 14.70 6.89
N VAL A 34 0.91 14.84 5.59
CA VAL A 34 0.41 13.90 4.58
C VAL A 34 1.54 12.93 4.23
N CYS A 35 1.30 11.66 4.49
CA CYS A 35 2.26 10.60 4.23
C CYS A 35 1.84 9.75 3.03
N ASP A 36 2.83 9.30 2.23
CA ASP A 36 2.66 8.27 1.20
C ASP A 36 1.57 8.59 0.17
N THR A 37 1.53 9.85 -0.26
CA THR A 37 0.49 10.30 -1.19
C THR A 37 1.08 11.16 -2.31
N ALA A 38 1.13 10.59 -3.52
CA ALA A 38 1.77 11.21 -4.68
C ALA A 38 1.15 12.55 -5.07
N ASN A 39 -0.19 12.66 -5.02
CA ASN A 39 -0.92 13.83 -5.47
C ASN A 39 -2.14 14.16 -4.59
N THR A 40 -2.55 15.42 -4.65
CA THR A 40 -3.65 15.98 -3.83
C THR A 40 -4.99 15.30 -4.07
N ALA A 41 -5.23 14.79 -5.28
CA ALA A 41 -6.48 14.10 -5.62
C ALA A 41 -6.65 12.80 -4.80
N ARG A 42 -5.54 12.17 -4.40
CA ARG A 42 -5.52 10.90 -3.66
C ARG A 42 -5.47 11.08 -2.14
N ILE A 43 -5.34 12.30 -1.62
CA ILE A 43 -5.40 12.55 -0.17
C ILE A 43 -6.83 12.23 0.29
N ASP A 44 -6.97 11.31 1.24
CA ASP A 44 -8.26 10.80 1.69
C ASP A 44 -9.10 11.88 2.37
N ASP A 45 -8.58 12.52 3.40
CA ASP A 45 -9.29 13.60 4.08
C ASP A 45 -9.06 14.93 3.39
N LYS A 46 -10.10 15.45 2.72
CA LYS A 46 -10.03 16.70 1.95
C LYS A 46 -9.85 17.95 2.81
N ARG A 47 -9.96 17.83 4.13
CA ARG A 47 -9.69 18.90 5.09
C ARG A 47 -8.20 19.10 5.38
N TYR A 48 -7.32 18.29 4.79
CA TYR A 48 -5.86 18.38 4.97
C TYR A 48 -5.30 19.80 4.81
N SER A 49 -5.93 20.63 3.96
CA SER A 49 -5.52 22.01 3.70
C SER A 49 -6.04 23.04 4.71
N GLN A 50 -6.78 22.62 5.73
CA GLN A 50 -7.33 23.51 6.77
C GLN A 50 -6.39 23.70 7.97
N GLY A 51 -5.25 22.99 8.01
CA GLY A 51 -4.23 23.17 9.03
C GLY A 51 -3.41 24.45 8.83
N ASP A 52 -2.71 24.87 9.87
CA ASP A 52 -1.86 26.07 9.84
C ASP A 52 -0.54 25.82 9.10
N PHE A 53 -0.10 24.58 9.02
CA PHE A 53 1.11 24.18 8.31
C PHE A 53 0.97 22.75 7.77
N LEU A 54 1.39 22.52 6.53
CA LEU A 54 1.27 21.26 5.83
C LEU A 54 2.64 20.70 5.45
N ILE A 55 2.93 19.47 5.85
CA ILE A 55 4.12 18.72 5.44
C ILE A 55 3.70 17.57 4.53
N LYS A 56 4.39 17.42 3.39
CA LYS A 56 4.36 16.21 2.55
C LYS A 56 5.57 15.33 2.88
N ILE A 57 5.32 14.02 3.15
CA ILE A 57 6.39 13.00 3.27
C ILE A 57 6.03 11.86 2.31
N ASP A 58 6.83 11.67 1.25
CA ASP A 58 6.45 10.75 0.19
C ASP A 58 7.68 10.15 -0.54
N HIS A 59 7.52 8.98 -1.14
CA HIS A 59 8.54 8.31 -1.93
C HIS A 59 8.16 8.16 -3.42
N HIS A 60 6.97 8.61 -3.81
CA HIS A 60 6.53 8.60 -5.21
C HIS A 60 7.16 9.74 -6.02
N PRO A 61 7.14 9.69 -7.37
CA PRO A 61 7.46 10.84 -8.21
C PRO A 61 6.69 12.10 -7.79
N ASN A 62 7.37 13.24 -7.71
CA ASN A 62 6.81 14.48 -7.17
C ASN A 62 6.22 15.37 -8.26
N ASP A 63 5.31 14.83 -9.05
CA ASP A 63 4.65 15.54 -10.16
C ASP A 63 3.59 16.56 -9.68
N ASP A 64 3.00 16.33 -8.51
CA ASP A 64 2.10 17.24 -7.81
C ASP A 64 2.77 17.73 -6.52
N VAL A 65 3.31 18.96 -6.58
CA VAL A 65 4.00 19.58 -5.44
C VAL A 65 2.99 20.28 -4.55
N TYR A 66 2.87 19.82 -3.30
CA TYR A 66 1.99 20.44 -2.30
C TYR A 66 2.65 20.43 -0.91
N GLY A 67 2.09 21.25 0.00
CA GLY A 67 2.59 21.44 1.36
C GLY A 67 3.57 22.60 1.48
N ASP A 68 3.62 23.19 2.67
CA ASP A 68 4.56 24.26 3.03
C ASP A 68 6.00 23.71 3.12
N LEU A 69 6.13 22.43 3.45
CA LEU A 69 7.37 21.68 3.42
C LEU A 69 7.12 20.33 2.73
N SER A 70 8.01 19.97 1.81
CA SER A 70 7.95 18.72 1.09
C SER A 70 9.26 17.94 1.27
N TRP A 71 9.15 16.72 1.81
CA TRP A 71 10.24 15.77 1.88
C TRP A 71 9.87 14.55 1.03
N VAL A 72 10.42 14.53 -0.19
CA VAL A 72 10.19 13.44 -1.16
C VAL A 72 11.52 12.79 -1.51
N ASP A 73 11.61 11.47 -1.35
CA ASP A 73 12.78 10.66 -1.70
C ASP A 73 12.37 9.46 -2.53
N THR A 74 12.41 9.60 -3.85
CA THR A 74 12.07 8.54 -4.81
C THR A 74 13.06 7.37 -4.83
N SER A 75 14.18 7.48 -4.11
CA SER A 75 15.14 6.39 -3.91
C SER A 75 14.79 5.50 -2.71
N SER A 76 13.88 5.94 -1.86
CA SER A 76 13.33 5.15 -0.76
C SER A 76 12.31 4.15 -1.25
N SER A 77 12.30 2.96 -0.66
CA SER A 77 11.34 1.89 -1.03
C SER A 77 9.93 2.14 -0.53
N SER A 78 9.77 3.02 0.46
CA SER A 78 8.49 3.35 1.11
C SER A 78 8.60 4.62 1.95
N ALA A 79 7.49 5.27 2.22
CA ALA A 79 7.44 6.34 3.23
C ALA A 79 7.84 5.82 4.63
N SER A 80 7.54 4.57 4.95
CA SER A 80 7.98 3.91 6.18
C SER A 80 9.49 3.76 6.27
N GLU A 81 10.21 3.52 5.17
CA GLU A 81 11.67 3.55 5.12
C GLU A 81 12.21 4.94 5.47
N MET A 82 11.62 5.99 4.89
CA MET A 82 12.02 7.38 5.16
C MET A 82 11.85 7.73 6.64
N ILE A 83 10.71 7.43 7.23
CA ILE A 83 10.45 7.68 8.67
C ILE A 83 11.40 6.86 9.56
N THR A 84 11.71 5.63 9.19
CA THR A 84 12.66 4.80 9.92
C THR A 84 14.07 5.40 9.87
N LEU A 85 14.51 5.84 8.69
CA LEU A 85 15.79 6.52 8.51
C LEU A 85 15.87 7.81 9.34
N PHE A 86 14.79 8.60 9.31
CA PHE A 86 14.68 9.81 10.13
C PHE A 86 14.83 9.50 11.62
N ALA A 87 14.08 8.53 12.13
CA ALA A 87 14.13 8.14 13.52
C ALA A 87 15.54 7.65 13.93
N GLN A 88 16.18 6.82 13.12
CA GLN A 88 17.53 6.33 13.37
C GLN A 88 18.56 7.48 13.37
N THR A 89 18.49 8.36 12.37
CA THR A 89 19.47 9.46 12.20
C THR A 89 19.34 10.50 13.31
N THR A 90 18.12 10.82 13.72
CA THR A 90 17.85 11.80 14.77
C THR A 90 17.85 11.18 16.18
N GLN A 91 18.10 9.89 16.30
CA GLN A 91 18.03 9.14 17.56
C GLN A 91 16.67 9.27 18.26
N LEU A 92 15.60 9.41 17.48
CA LEU A 92 14.24 9.44 18.00
C LEU A 92 13.86 8.05 18.52
N ALA A 93 13.47 7.99 19.79
CA ALA A 93 13.04 6.74 20.39
C ALA A 93 11.73 6.26 19.75
N LEU A 94 11.75 5.07 19.15
CA LEU A 94 10.57 4.40 18.65
C LEU A 94 9.98 3.48 19.72
N SER A 95 8.66 3.47 19.87
CA SER A 95 8.00 2.41 20.63
C SER A 95 7.99 1.10 19.83
N ASP A 96 7.86 -0.05 20.52
CA ASP A 96 7.74 -1.35 19.87
C ASP A 96 6.61 -1.38 18.84
N ARG A 97 5.49 -0.71 19.14
CA ARG A 97 4.36 -0.58 18.23
C ARG A 97 4.68 0.26 16.99
N ALA A 98 5.41 1.37 17.16
CA ALA A 98 5.82 2.19 16.01
C ALA A 98 6.78 1.40 15.10
N ALA A 99 7.73 0.68 15.69
CA ALA A 99 8.65 -0.18 14.95
C ALA A 99 7.92 -1.30 14.18
N GLU A 100 6.92 -1.93 14.80
CA GLU A 100 6.07 -2.93 14.16
C GLU A 100 5.34 -2.37 12.93
N LEU A 101 4.70 -1.20 13.04
CA LEU A 101 3.96 -0.57 11.95
C LEU A 101 4.87 -0.10 10.82
N LEU A 102 6.02 0.50 11.15
CA LEU A 102 7.02 0.90 10.15
C LEU A 102 7.60 -0.32 9.42
N PHE A 103 7.85 -1.41 10.13
CA PHE A 103 8.27 -2.67 9.51
C PHE A 103 7.21 -3.20 8.55
N ALA A 104 5.93 -3.19 8.96
CA ALA A 104 4.81 -3.61 8.11
C ALA A 104 4.71 -2.76 6.83
N GLY A 105 4.89 -1.44 6.93
CA GLY A 105 4.87 -0.54 5.78
C GLY A 105 6.02 -0.83 4.80
N ILE A 106 7.25 -1.03 5.29
CA ILE A 106 8.39 -1.44 4.43
C ILE A 106 8.08 -2.77 3.72
N VAL A 107 7.57 -3.77 4.44
CA VAL A 107 7.23 -5.08 3.87
C VAL A 107 6.13 -4.96 2.81
N GLY A 108 5.13 -4.11 3.04
CA GLY A 108 4.03 -3.85 2.10
C GLY A 108 4.54 -3.30 0.77
N ASP A 109 5.24 -2.17 0.81
CA ASP A 109 5.69 -1.44 -0.38
C ASP A 109 6.81 -2.14 -1.15
N THR A 110 7.59 -2.98 -0.48
CA THR A 110 8.64 -3.77 -1.12
C THR A 110 8.14 -5.12 -1.67
N GLY A 111 6.84 -5.41 -1.55
CA GLY A 111 6.32 -6.73 -1.88
C GLY A 111 7.06 -7.83 -1.16
N ARG A 112 7.30 -7.67 0.13
CA ARG A 112 8.11 -8.58 0.97
C ARG A 112 9.57 -8.67 0.52
N PHE A 113 10.15 -7.52 0.24
CA PHE A 113 11.54 -7.38 -0.24
C PHE A 113 11.80 -8.00 -1.61
N LEU A 114 10.75 -8.25 -2.41
CA LEU A 114 10.87 -8.85 -3.74
C LEU A 114 10.95 -7.80 -4.86
N TYR A 115 10.54 -6.55 -4.60
CA TYR A 115 10.56 -5.52 -5.63
C TYR A 115 11.96 -4.89 -5.79
N PRO A 116 12.28 -4.39 -7.00
CA PRO A 116 13.57 -3.73 -7.30
C PRO A 116 13.87 -2.51 -6.42
N SER A 117 12.85 -1.88 -5.85
CA SER A 117 13.00 -0.78 -4.89
C SER A 117 13.66 -1.21 -3.58
N THR A 118 13.76 -2.51 -3.28
CA THR A 118 14.43 -3.03 -2.10
C THR A 118 15.94 -2.88 -2.21
N THR A 119 16.49 -1.95 -1.46
CA THR A 119 17.93 -1.68 -1.43
C THR A 119 18.61 -2.30 -0.21
N ALA A 120 19.95 -2.25 -0.19
CA ALA A 120 20.69 -2.63 1.03
C ALA A 120 20.37 -1.70 2.22
N ARG A 121 19.99 -0.42 1.97
CA ARG A 121 19.50 0.51 2.99
C ARG A 121 18.18 0.02 3.56
N THR A 122 17.23 -0.34 2.71
CA THR A 122 15.92 -0.90 3.09
C THR A 122 16.08 -2.08 4.05
N LEU A 123 16.97 -3.04 3.70
CA LEU A 123 17.20 -4.22 4.54
C LEU A 123 17.86 -3.87 5.87
N ARG A 124 18.81 -2.92 5.91
CA ARG A 124 19.41 -2.45 7.17
C ARG A 124 18.40 -1.76 8.08
N LEU A 125 17.52 -0.94 7.53
CA LEU A 125 16.47 -0.28 8.30
C LEU A 125 15.41 -1.27 8.79
N ALA A 126 15.06 -2.27 7.99
CA ALA A 126 14.21 -3.36 8.44
C ALA A 126 14.86 -4.15 9.59
N ALA A 127 16.18 -4.41 9.52
CA ALA A 127 16.92 -5.05 10.60
C ALA A 127 16.94 -4.18 11.88
N TYR A 128 17.16 -2.86 11.76
CA TYR A 128 17.07 -1.93 12.88
C TYR A 128 15.70 -1.98 13.57
N LEU A 129 14.61 -1.99 12.81
CA LEU A 129 13.26 -2.12 13.39
C LEU A 129 13.08 -3.46 14.11
N ARG A 130 13.75 -4.54 13.66
CA ARG A 130 13.72 -5.85 14.31
C ARG A 130 14.45 -5.93 15.66
N GLU A 131 15.22 -4.92 16.02
CA GLU A 131 15.82 -4.82 17.37
C GLU A 131 14.77 -4.48 18.43
N HIS A 132 13.60 -3.97 18.02
CA HIS A 132 12.45 -3.69 18.89
C HIS A 132 11.65 -4.97 19.22
N ASN A 133 10.98 -4.94 20.39
CA ASN A 133 10.27 -6.10 20.94
C ASN A 133 8.81 -6.14 20.44
N PHE A 134 8.58 -6.58 19.19
CA PHE A 134 7.24 -6.90 18.66
C PHE A 134 7.17 -8.33 18.16
N ASP A 135 5.97 -8.92 18.13
CA ASP A 135 5.77 -10.29 17.64
C ASP A 135 5.88 -10.35 16.12
N PHE A 136 7.11 -10.50 15.64
CA PHE A 136 7.42 -10.61 14.22
C PHE A 136 6.70 -11.77 13.54
N ALA A 137 6.59 -12.92 14.20
CA ALA A 137 5.95 -14.09 13.61
C ALA A 137 4.44 -13.89 13.46
N ALA A 138 3.80 -13.27 14.43
CA ALA A 138 2.38 -12.91 14.34
C ALA A 138 2.15 -11.86 13.25
N LEU A 139 2.96 -10.79 13.20
CA LEU A 139 2.87 -9.74 12.19
C LEU A 139 3.00 -10.30 10.78
N THR A 140 4.09 -11.02 10.49
CA THR A 140 4.36 -11.55 9.15
C THR A 140 3.34 -12.58 8.72
N ARG A 141 2.88 -13.44 9.64
CA ARG A 141 1.78 -14.38 9.38
C ARG A 141 0.49 -13.63 9.04
N LYS A 142 0.15 -12.57 9.79
CA LYS A 142 -1.05 -11.79 9.52
C LYS A 142 -1.00 -11.11 8.16
N MET A 143 0.15 -10.55 7.80
CA MET A 143 0.37 -9.95 6.48
C MET A 143 0.34 -10.95 5.32
N ASP A 144 0.61 -12.23 5.59
CA ASP A 144 0.59 -13.32 4.58
C ASP A 144 -0.76 -14.02 4.48
N THR A 145 -1.65 -13.81 5.44
CA THR A 145 -2.94 -14.49 5.49
C THR A 145 -3.92 -13.87 4.49
N MET A 146 -4.62 -14.71 3.74
CA MET A 146 -5.75 -14.34 2.92
C MET A 146 -7.01 -15.10 3.33
N SER A 147 -8.19 -14.54 3.06
CA SER A 147 -9.44 -15.25 3.32
C SER A 147 -9.64 -16.42 2.35
N TYR A 148 -10.39 -17.43 2.76
CA TYR A 148 -10.68 -18.59 1.92
C TYR A 148 -11.36 -18.22 0.60
N LYS A 149 -12.25 -17.23 0.60
CA LYS A 149 -12.90 -16.73 -0.62
C LYS A 149 -11.89 -16.11 -1.61
N ILE A 150 -10.90 -15.36 -1.10
CA ILE A 150 -9.81 -14.79 -1.91
C ILE A 150 -8.91 -15.90 -2.44
N ALA A 151 -8.58 -16.91 -1.64
CA ALA A 151 -7.79 -18.07 -2.10
C ALA A 151 -8.50 -18.82 -3.24
N LYS A 152 -9.82 -19.00 -3.14
CA LYS A 152 -10.63 -19.62 -4.21
C LYS A 152 -10.67 -18.76 -5.47
N LEU A 153 -10.82 -17.44 -5.35
CA LEU A 153 -10.77 -16.53 -6.49
C LEU A 153 -9.39 -16.54 -7.16
N GLN A 154 -8.32 -16.61 -6.36
CA GLN A 154 -6.96 -16.75 -6.89
C GLN A 154 -6.78 -18.06 -7.67
N GLY A 155 -7.32 -19.16 -7.18
CA GLY A 155 -7.36 -20.43 -7.91
C GLY A 155 -8.09 -20.30 -9.25
N TYR A 156 -9.26 -19.64 -9.26
CA TYR A 156 -9.99 -19.35 -10.49
C TYR A 156 -9.16 -18.54 -11.48
N ILE A 157 -8.43 -17.54 -11.02
CA ILE A 157 -7.56 -16.71 -11.88
C ILE A 157 -6.49 -17.57 -12.54
N TYR A 158 -5.81 -18.43 -11.79
CA TYR A 158 -4.78 -19.30 -12.37
C TYR A 158 -5.35 -20.28 -13.41
N ASP A 159 -6.55 -20.77 -13.20
CA ASP A 159 -7.23 -21.72 -14.10
C ASP A 159 -7.75 -21.06 -15.40
N HIS A 160 -8.09 -19.75 -15.32
CA HIS A 160 -8.71 -19.01 -16.43
C HIS A 160 -7.82 -17.90 -16.99
N LEU A 161 -6.55 -17.88 -16.62
CA LEU A 161 -5.59 -16.88 -17.14
C LEU A 161 -5.24 -17.23 -18.57
N GLU A 162 -5.55 -16.34 -19.48
CA GLU A 162 -5.12 -16.44 -20.88
C GLU A 162 -3.74 -15.78 -21.00
N VAL A 163 -2.76 -16.53 -21.51
CA VAL A 163 -1.38 -16.05 -21.71
C VAL A 163 -1.03 -16.19 -23.17
N ASP A 164 -0.56 -15.12 -23.79
CA ASP A 164 -0.11 -15.14 -25.18
C ASP A 164 1.37 -15.57 -25.30
N GLU A 165 1.84 -15.72 -26.54
CA GLU A 165 3.21 -16.13 -26.87
C GLU A 165 4.29 -15.13 -26.41
N ASN A 166 3.92 -13.88 -26.13
CA ASN A 166 4.82 -12.81 -25.64
C ASN A 166 4.78 -12.64 -24.12
N GLY A 167 4.00 -13.46 -23.42
CA GLY A 167 3.84 -13.41 -21.97
C GLY A 167 2.90 -12.32 -21.47
N ALA A 168 2.05 -11.76 -22.36
CA ALA A 168 0.97 -10.91 -21.93
C ALA A 168 -0.23 -11.77 -21.50
N ALA A 169 -0.74 -11.49 -20.32
CA ALA A 169 -1.80 -12.29 -19.71
C ALA A 169 -3.04 -11.44 -19.38
N ARG A 170 -4.20 -12.07 -19.47
CA ARG A 170 -5.46 -11.45 -19.07
C ARG A 170 -6.40 -12.42 -18.38
N VAL A 171 -7.23 -11.88 -17.52
CA VAL A 171 -8.38 -12.57 -16.95
C VAL A 171 -9.53 -11.60 -16.73
N ILE A 172 -10.75 -12.06 -16.97
CA ILE A 172 -11.97 -11.27 -16.79
C ILE A 172 -12.71 -11.82 -15.59
N LEU A 173 -13.03 -10.94 -14.63
CA LEU A 173 -13.84 -11.21 -13.47
C LEU A 173 -15.20 -10.52 -13.67
N SER A 174 -16.19 -11.29 -14.17
CA SER A 174 -17.55 -10.80 -14.32
C SER A 174 -18.24 -10.62 -12.96
N GLN A 175 -19.35 -9.87 -12.94
CA GLN A 175 -20.21 -9.75 -11.77
C GLN A 175 -20.72 -11.11 -11.26
N GLU A 176 -20.94 -12.07 -12.17
CA GLU A 176 -21.30 -13.44 -11.83
C GLU A 176 -20.18 -14.15 -11.05
N ILE A 177 -18.93 -14.01 -11.51
CA ILE A 177 -17.76 -14.59 -10.83
C ILE A 177 -17.55 -13.95 -9.46
N LEU A 178 -17.67 -12.62 -9.36
CA LEU A 178 -17.56 -11.93 -8.06
C LEU A 178 -18.63 -12.44 -7.08
N LYS A 179 -19.88 -12.56 -7.52
CA LYS A 179 -20.98 -13.12 -6.72
C LYS A 179 -20.72 -14.57 -6.32
N ARG A 180 -20.28 -15.42 -7.27
CA ARG A 180 -19.96 -16.84 -7.03
C ARG A 180 -18.95 -17.02 -5.90
N PHE A 181 -17.93 -16.18 -5.83
CA PHE A 181 -16.89 -16.23 -4.79
C PHE A 181 -17.21 -15.36 -3.57
N ASN A 182 -18.32 -14.61 -3.59
CA ASN A 182 -18.70 -13.64 -2.56
C ASN A 182 -17.58 -12.61 -2.29
N VAL A 183 -17.04 -12.04 -3.37
CA VAL A 183 -15.94 -11.06 -3.34
C VAL A 183 -16.43 -9.76 -3.94
N THR A 184 -16.12 -8.64 -3.29
CA THR A 184 -16.38 -7.30 -3.82
C THR A 184 -15.27 -6.86 -4.79
N ASP A 185 -15.57 -5.85 -5.61
CA ASP A 185 -14.56 -5.23 -6.49
C ASP A 185 -13.32 -4.76 -5.69
N ALA A 186 -13.52 -4.10 -4.55
CA ALA A 186 -12.41 -3.64 -3.70
C ALA A 186 -11.51 -4.80 -3.26
N GLU A 187 -12.07 -5.92 -2.84
CA GLU A 187 -11.33 -7.10 -2.39
C GLU A 187 -10.50 -7.76 -3.51
N THR A 188 -10.81 -7.49 -4.80
CA THR A 188 -9.98 -7.99 -5.91
C THR A 188 -8.57 -7.38 -5.93
N ALA A 189 -8.33 -6.31 -5.18
CA ALA A 189 -6.98 -5.77 -4.99
C ALA A 189 -6.00 -6.80 -4.43
N ALA A 190 -6.48 -7.70 -3.56
CA ALA A 190 -5.66 -8.73 -2.91
C ALA A 190 -5.04 -9.75 -3.87
N ILE A 191 -5.63 -9.94 -5.07
CA ILE A 191 -5.16 -10.97 -6.04
C ILE A 191 -4.44 -10.36 -7.26
N VAL A 192 -4.26 -9.05 -7.30
CA VAL A 192 -3.67 -8.37 -8.48
C VAL A 192 -2.26 -8.88 -8.78
N GLY A 193 -1.49 -9.26 -7.77
CA GLY A 193 -0.14 -9.80 -7.93
C GLY A 193 -0.07 -11.28 -8.33
N ALA A 194 -1.19 -12.02 -8.33
CA ALA A 194 -1.18 -13.47 -8.52
C ALA A 194 -0.57 -13.90 -9.88
N PRO A 195 -0.95 -13.33 -11.05
CA PRO A 195 -0.39 -13.75 -12.33
C PRO A 195 1.13 -13.51 -12.43
N GLY A 196 1.65 -12.52 -11.73
CA GLY A 196 3.08 -12.21 -11.73
C GLY A 196 3.98 -13.31 -11.12
N ARG A 197 3.40 -14.29 -10.42
CA ARG A 197 4.14 -15.46 -9.89
C ARG A 197 4.39 -16.55 -10.92
N ILE A 198 3.76 -16.44 -12.10
CA ILE A 198 3.94 -17.38 -13.23
C ILE A 198 5.16 -16.92 -14.01
N ASP A 199 6.12 -17.80 -14.27
CA ASP A 199 7.40 -17.48 -14.93
C ASP A 199 7.21 -16.93 -16.35
N SER A 200 6.30 -17.53 -17.13
CA SER A 200 5.99 -17.13 -18.51
C SER A 200 5.20 -15.84 -18.63
N VAL A 201 4.68 -15.26 -17.50
CA VAL A 201 3.91 -14.02 -17.54
C VAL A 201 4.82 -12.83 -17.25
N SER A 202 4.87 -11.87 -18.20
CA SER A 202 5.66 -10.64 -18.09
C SER A 202 4.80 -9.40 -17.79
N LEU A 203 3.57 -9.40 -18.33
CA LEU A 203 2.60 -8.32 -18.24
C LEU A 203 1.21 -8.94 -18.02
N TRP A 204 0.36 -8.35 -17.19
CA TRP A 204 -1.00 -8.86 -17.04
C TRP A 204 -2.02 -7.78 -16.74
N GLY A 205 -3.27 -8.04 -17.20
CA GLY A 205 -4.44 -7.26 -16.86
C GLY A 205 -5.52 -8.10 -16.21
N ILE A 206 -6.03 -7.63 -15.07
CA ILE A 206 -7.24 -8.17 -14.46
C ILE A 206 -8.37 -7.19 -14.73
N PHE A 207 -9.39 -7.64 -15.48
CA PHE A 207 -10.53 -6.86 -15.90
C PHE A 207 -11.70 -7.18 -14.96
N VAL A 208 -12.08 -6.25 -14.09
CA VAL A 208 -13.15 -6.44 -13.11
C VAL A 208 -14.39 -5.69 -13.58
N GLU A 209 -15.44 -6.42 -13.93
CA GLU A 209 -16.72 -5.84 -14.36
C GLU A 209 -17.36 -5.07 -13.19
N GLN A 210 -17.79 -3.83 -13.47
CA GLN A 210 -18.50 -2.96 -12.55
C GLN A 210 -20.02 -3.12 -12.71
N ALA A 211 -20.76 -2.66 -11.74
CA ALA A 211 -22.21 -2.75 -11.73
C ALA A 211 -22.90 -1.99 -12.89
N ASP A 212 -22.20 -1.00 -13.45
CA ASP A 212 -22.64 -0.18 -14.60
C ASP A 212 -22.24 -0.76 -15.96
N GLY A 213 -21.62 -1.96 -15.98
CA GLY A 213 -21.15 -2.63 -17.18
C GLY A 213 -19.77 -2.18 -17.69
N HIS A 214 -19.15 -1.18 -17.07
CA HIS A 214 -17.76 -0.84 -17.34
C HIS A 214 -16.80 -1.83 -16.71
N TYR A 215 -15.52 -1.76 -17.10
CA TYR A 215 -14.47 -2.58 -16.51
C TYR A 215 -13.44 -1.71 -15.80
N ARG A 216 -13.17 -2.05 -14.53
CA ARG A 216 -11.97 -1.57 -13.87
C ARG A 216 -10.81 -2.46 -14.28
N VAL A 217 -9.78 -1.86 -14.87
CA VAL A 217 -8.60 -2.59 -15.34
C VAL A 217 -7.46 -2.39 -14.35
N ARG A 218 -6.88 -3.49 -13.90
CA ARG A 218 -5.70 -3.51 -13.02
C ARG A 218 -4.53 -4.07 -13.81
N LEU A 219 -3.64 -3.20 -14.30
CA LEU A 219 -2.46 -3.58 -15.07
C LEU A 219 -1.23 -3.71 -14.17
N ARG A 220 -0.39 -4.68 -14.47
CA ARG A 220 0.92 -4.89 -13.82
C ARG A 220 1.92 -5.44 -14.82
N SER A 221 3.21 -5.18 -14.55
CA SER A 221 4.34 -5.70 -15.35
C SER A 221 5.49 -6.09 -14.41
N LYS A 222 6.26 -7.10 -14.82
CA LYS A 222 7.53 -7.47 -14.18
C LYS A 222 8.72 -6.66 -14.69
N ILE A 223 8.64 -6.17 -15.92
CA ILE A 223 9.81 -5.72 -16.68
C ILE A 223 9.88 -4.20 -16.74
N HIS A 224 8.75 -3.53 -16.90
CA HIS A 224 8.68 -2.08 -17.07
C HIS A 224 7.55 -1.49 -16.24
N PRO A 225 7.72 -0.26 -15.69
CA PRO A 225 6.61 0.48 -15.11
C PRO A 225 5.51 0.64 -16.16
N ILE A 226 4.27 0.43 -15.75
CA ILE A 226 3.09 0.73 -16.55
C ILE A 226 2.44 1.94 -15.89
N ASN A 227 2.41 3.04 -16.60
CA ASN A 227 1.74 4.26 -16.19
C ASN A 227 0.26 4.21 -16.57
#